data_6a8f8f642dbdc41db002a60e797a2870
#
_entry.id   6a8f8f642dbdc41db002a60e797a2870
#
_cell.length_a   1.000
_cell.length_b   1.000
_cell.length_c   1.000
_cell.angle_alpha   90.00
_cell.angle_beta   90.00
_cell.angle_gamma   90.00
#
_symmetry.space_group_name_H-M   'P 1'
#
loop_
_entity.id
_entity.type
_entity.pdbx_description
1 polymer ?
#
loop_
_entity_poly.entity_id
_entity_poly.type
_entity_poly.pdbx_seq_one_letter_code
_entity_poly.pdbx_strand_id
1 'polypeptide(L)' 'MAKLVTIFGGSGFIGRYIARRMAKQGWRVRVAVRRPNEVLFVKTYGVVGQVEPILCNIRDDASVEEALNGADAAVNCVGI' A
#
# COMPACT_ATOMS: atom_id res chain seq x y z
N MET A 1 -3.46 4.39 18.47
CA MET A 1 -3.42 3.36 17.40
C MET A 1 -2.82 3.93 16.14
N ALA A 2 -2.05 3.13 15.43
CA ALA A 2 -1.47 3.57 14.16
C ALA A 2 -2.56 3.76 13.11
N LYS A 3 -2.45 4.82 12.33
CA LYS A 3 -3.32 5.03 11.19
C LYS A 3 -2.92 4.11 10.05
N LEU A 4 -3.86 3.77 9.21
CA LEU A 4 -3.65 2.89 8.06
C LEU A 4 -3.83 3.68 6.77
N VAL A 5 -2.87 3.55 5.86
CA VAL A 5 -2.96 4.13 4.51
C VAL A 5 -2.89 3.01 3.48
N THR A 6 -3.72 3.10 2.45
CA THR A 6 -3.65 2.22 1.29
C THR A 6 -3.05 3.00 0.13
N ILE A 7 -1.98 2.47 -0.47
CA ILE A 7 -1.29 3.08 -1.60
C ILE A 7 -1.53 2.21 -2.82
N PHE A 8 -2.28 2.73 -3.79
CA PHE A 8 -2.53 2.04 -5.05
C PHE A 8 -1.36 2.26 -5.99
N GLY A 9 -0.81 1.18 -6.53
CA GLY A 9 0.34 1.27 -7.40
C GLY A 9 1.65 1.54 -6.67
N GLY A 10 1.74 1.16 -5.41
CA GLY A 10 2.91 1.43 -4.57
C GLY A 10 4.19 0.72 -4.97
N SER A 11 4.15 -0.12 -6.02
CA SER A 11 5.33 -0.81 -6.52
C SER A 11 6.17 0.06 -7.45
N GLY A 12 5.63 1.17 -7.98
CA GLY A 12 6.37 2.10 -8.81
C GLY A 12 7.32 2.98 -7.98
N PHE A 13 8.14 3.75 -8.67
CA PHE A 13 9.17 4.56 -8.02
C PHE A 13 8.59 5.52 -6.98
N ILE A 14 7.57 6.28 -7.37
CA ILE A 14 6.94 7.25 -6.46
C ILE A 14 6.18 6.55 -5.35
N GLY A 15 5.47 5.48 -5.68
CA GLY A 15 4.72 4.71 -4.68
C GLY A 15 5.62 4.12 -3.61
N ARG A 16 6.78 3.60 -4.00
CA ARG A 16 7.77 3.08 -3.03
C ARG A 16 8.25 4.17 -2.08
N TYR A 17 8.53 5.34 -2.63
CA TYR A 17 8.98 6.47 -1.84
C TYR A 17 7.94 6.86 -0.80
N ILE A 18 6.69 6.97 -1.22
CA ILE A 18 5.59 7.33 -0.34
C ILE A 18 5.39 6.27 0.74
N ALA A 19 5.39 4.99 0.35
CA ALA A 19 5.20 3.89 1.29
C ALA A 19 6.27 3.91 2.38
N ARG A 20 7.52 4.11 2.00
CA ARG A 20 8.62 4.15 2.94
C ARG A 20 8.52 5.36 3.88
N ARG A 21 8.15 6.52 3.32
CA ARG A 21 7.99 7.74 4.12
C ARG A 21 6.86 7.59 5.13
N MET A 22 5.73 7.06 4.71
CA MET A 22 4.57 6.86 5.59
C MET A 22 4.91 5.86 6.71
N ALA A 23 5.62 4.78 6.37
CA ALA A 23 6.03 3.80 7.37
C ALA A 23 6.95 4.43 8.41
N LYS A 24 7.87 5.30 8.01
CA LYS A 24 8.75 6.00 8.94
C LYS A 24 8.00 6.93 9.87
N GLN A 25 6.86 7.43 9.46
CA GLN A 25 6.02 8.30 10.28
C GLN A 25 5.06 7.51 11.18
N GLY A 26 5.18 6.21 11.21
CA GLY A 26 4.38 5.36 12.09
C GLY A 26 3.08 4.86 11.50
N TRP A 27 2.81 5.10 10.22
CA TRP A 27 1.62 4.59 9.56
C TRP A 27 1.76 3.10 9.27
N ARG A 28 0.64 2.38 9.38
CA ARG A 28 0.52 1.08 8.72
C ARG A 28 0.22 1.33 7.26
N VAL A 29 0.81 0.52 6.38
CA VAL A 29 0.73 0.76 4.95
C VAL A 29 0.30 -0.52 4.23
N ARG A 30 -0.77 -0.42 3.43
CA ARG A 30 -1.14 -1.45 2.45
C ARG A 30 -0.67 -0.97 1.09
N VAL A 31 0.10 -1.82 0.42
CA VAL A 31 0.53 -1.54 -0.94
C VAL A 31 -0.35 -2.39 -1.86
N ALA A 32 -1.34 -1.74 -2.49
CA ALA A 32 -2.33 -2.42 -3.31
C ALA A 32 -1.82 -2.54 -4.74
N VAL A 33 -1.53 -3.76 -5.18
CA VAL A 33 -0.91 -4.04 -6.47
C VAL A 33 -1.53 -5.27 -7.12
N ARG A 34 -1.33 -5.42 -8.42
CA ARG A 34 -1.86 -6.55 -9.18
C ARG A 34 -1.11 -7.84 -8.86
N ARG A 35 0.16 -7.76 -8.52
CA ARG A 35 1.03 -8.93 -8.28
C ARG A 35 1.81 -8.75 -6.99
N PRO A 36 1.19 -9.02 -5.83
CA PRO A 36 1.85 -8.77 -4.55
C PRO A 36 3.18 -9.51 -4.38
N ASN A 37 3.31 -10.69 -4.99
CA ASN A 37 4.53 -11.49 -4.86
C ASN A 37 5.76 -10.82 -5.46
N GLU A 38 5.56 -9.87 -6.39
CA GLU A 38 6.66 -9.16 -7.04
C GLU A 38 7.15 -7.97 -6.22
N VAL A 39 6.43 -7.63 -5.14
CA VAL A 39 6.77 -6.45 -4.34
C VAL A 39 6.94 -6.78 -2.86
N LEU A 40 7.33 -8.01 -2.55
CA LEU A 40 7.52 -8.41 -1.15
C LEU A 40 8.59 -7.58 -0.43
N PHE A 41 9.50 -6.97 -1.17
CA PHE A 41 10.54 -6.11 -0.61
C PHE A 41 9.95 -4.91 0.17
N VAL A 42 8.72 -4.50 -0.11
CA VAL A 42 8.12 -3.38 0.62
C VAL A 42 7.93 -3.70 2.11
N LYS A 43 7.87 -4.96 2.47
CA LYS A 43 7.75 -5.37 3.87
C LYS A 43 8.93 -4.93 4.72
N THR A 44 10.07 -4.62 4.10
CA THR A 44 11.28 -4.18 4.81
C THR A 44 11.26 -2.69 5.13
N TYR A 45 10.24 -1.94 4.70
CA TYR A 45 10.21 -0.48 4.86
C TYR A 45 9.86 -0.02 6.28
N GLY A 46 9.44 -0.93 7.14
CA GLY A 46 9.11 -0.63 8.52
C GLY A 46 9.33 -1.83 9.41
N VAL A 47 8.69 -1.84 10.57
CA VAL A 47 8.74 -3.00 11.45
C VAL A 47 7.90 -4.13 10.84
N VAL A 48 8.12 -5.35 11.33
CA VAL A 48 7.40 -6.53 10.83
C VAL A 48 5.89 -6.29 10.88
N GLY A 49 5.21 -6.52 9.76
CA GLY A 49 3.76 -6.36 9.67
C GLY A 49 3.28 -4.94 9.44
N GLN A 50 4.18 -3.96 9.40
CA GLN A 50 3.78 -2.56 9.22
C GLN A 50 3.44 -2.25 7.77
N VAL A 51 4.17 -2.81 6.81
CA VAL A 51 3.92 -2.60 5.38
C VAL A 51 3.59 -3.94 4.74
N GLU A 52 2.40 -4.05 4.15
CA GLU A 52 1.89 -5.28 3.56
C GLU A 52 1.47 -5.07 2.12
N PRO A 53 2.01 -5.84 1.17
CA PRO A 53 1.49 -5.85 -0.19
C PRO A 53 0.18 -6.65 -0.22
N ILE A 54 -0.81 -6.13 -0.92
CA ILE A 54 -2.09 -6.82 -1.06
C ILE A 54 -2.49 -6.87 -2.53
N LEU A 55 -3.25 -7.90 -2.89
CA LEU A 55 -3.79 -8.04 -4.23
C LEU A 55 -4.92 -7.06 -4.43
N CYS A 56 -4.85 -6.26 -5.48
CA CYS A 56 -5.92 -5.35 -5.85
C CYS A 56 -5.99 -5.20 -7.36
N ASN A 57 -7.18 -5.40 -7.91
CA ASN A 57 -7.48 -5.07 -9.30
C ASN A 57 -8.25 -3.76 -9.30
N ILE A 58 -7.65 -2.67 -9.76
CA ILE A 58 -8.25 -1.34 -9.73
C ILE A 58 -9.47 -1.21 -10.66
N ARG A 59 -9.68 -2.18 -11.54
CA ARG A 59 -10.86 -2.21 -12.42
C ARG A 59 -12.05 -2.91 -11.78
N ASP A 60 -11.86 -3.49 -10.62
CA ASP A 60 -12.90 -4.22 -9.88
C ASP A 60 -13.24 -3.44 -8.62
N ASP A 61 -14.45 -2.90 -8.57
CA ASP A 61 -14.89 -2.07 -7.45
C ASP A 61 -14.83 -2.81 -6.12
N ALA A 62 -15.19 -4.09 -6.10
CA ALA A 62 -15.12 -4.88 -4.87
C ALA A 62 -13.69 -5.02 -4.37
N SER A 63 -12.73 -5.20 -5.28
CA SER A 63 -11.33 -5.30 -4.93
C SER A 63 -10.80 -3.99 -4.33
N VAL A 64 -11.22 -2.85 -4.91
CA VAL A 64 -10.84 -1.53 -4.41
C VAL A 64 -11.44 -1.28 -3.03
N GLU A 65 -12.70 -1.62 -2.83
CA GLU A 65 -13.35 -1.48 -1.53
C GLU A 65 -12.65 -2.29 -0.46
N GLU A 66 -12.26 -3.52 -0.78
CA GLU A 66 -11.54 -4.36 0.15
C GLU A 66 -10.18 -3.78 0.50
N ALA A 67 -9.47 -3.24 -0.50
CA ALA A 67 -8.18 -2.59 -0.28
C ALA A 67 -8.29 -1.36 0.62
N LEU A 68 -9.43 -0.68 0.61
CA LEU A 68 -9.68 0.51 1.42
C LEU A 68 -10.29 0.21 2.77
N ASN A 69 -10.68 -1.03 3.02
CA ASN A 69 -11.38 -1.40 4.25
C ASN A 69 -10.53 -1.06 5.48
N GLY A 70 -11.05 -0.20 6.33
CA GLY A 70 -10.37 0.22 7.55
C GLY A 70 -9.26 1.26 7.35
N ALA A 71 -9.03 1.73 6.12
CA ALA A 71 -7.99 2.69 5.85
C ALA A 71 -8.40 4.11 6.26
N ASP A 72 -7.48 4.84 6.86
CA ASP A 72 -7.67 6.25 7.23
C ASP A 72 -7.37 7.18 6.07
N ALA A 73 -6.56 6.74 5.13
CA ALA A 73 -6.18 7.54 3.96
C ALA A 73 -5.87 6.63 2.78
N ALA A 74 -5.88 7.20 1.59
CA ALA A 74 -5.54 6.49 0.37
C ALA A 74 -4.72 7.40 -0.54
N VAL A 75 -3.73 6.81 -1.23
CA VAL A 75 -2.90 7.49 -2.20
C VAL A 75 -2.95 6.71 -3.50
N ASN A 76 -3.23 7.38 -4.60
CA ASN A 76 -3.27 6.74 -5.92
C ASN A 76 -2.03 7.12 -6.72
N CYS A 77 -1.16 6.13 -6.94
CA CYS A 77 0.05 6.28 -7.74
C CYS A 77 -0.03 5.50 -9.05
N VAL A 78 -1.22 4.99 -9.40
CA VAL A 78 -1.41 4.23 -10.64
C VAL A 78 -1.35 5.18 -11.82
N GLY A 79 -0.55 4.82 -12.83
CA GLY A 79 -0.45 5.64 -14.04
C GLY A 79 0.57 6.77 -13.98
N ILE A 80 1.33 6.85 -12.92
CA ILE A 80 2.39 7.85 -12.78
C ILE A 80 3.70 7.34 -13.34
#